data_9d4e09b19f7bcc898cc63ef769cd4858
#
_entry.id   9d4e09b19f7bcc898cc63ef769cd4858
#
_cell.length_a   1.000
_cell.length_b   1.000
_cell.length_c   1.000
_cell.angle_alpha   90.00
_cell.angle_beta   90.00
_cell.angle_gamma   90.00
#
_symmetry.space_group_name_H-M   'P 1'
#
loop_
_entity.id
_entity.type
_entity.pdbx_description
1 polymer ?
#
loop_
_entity_poly.entity_id
_entity_poly.type
_entity_poly.pdbx_seq_one_letter_code
_entity_poly.pdbx_strand_id
1 'polypeptide(L)'
;MKCPYCKNEEIVKAGKRYNKYVEKQLYLCKSCRRRFIERDGFEKMSYPKEIILKTLHLYAEGLSLSKIRDFIWQHEGYYLYDSVILYWVRKYARLLKDFEKNLKPEIKGRIHMDEVVLKEKRKKIYDINAVDGKTGYNLSHLLTDSLSLPYFQEVL
;
A
#
# COMPACT_ATOMS: atom_id res chain seq x y z
N MET A 1 23.47 -6.52 5.59
CA MET A 1 22.76 -6.41 4.27
C MET A 1 23.20 -7.58 3.40
N LYS A 2 22.26 -8.23 2.67
CA LYS A 2 22.58 -9.35 1.77
C LYS A 2 22.33 -8.96 0.31
N CYS A 3 23.15 -9.49 -0.59
CA CYS A 3 22.96 -9.28 -2.02
C CYS A 3 21.60 -9.84 -2.47
N PRO A 4 20.74 -9.07 -3.16
CA PRO A 4 19.42 -9.55 -3.58
C PRO A 4 19.48 -10.64 -4.66
N TYR A 5 20.64 -10.85 -5.28
CA TYR A 5 20.81 -11.82 -6.37
C TYR A 5 21.45 -13.14 -5.92
N CYS A 6 22.53 -13.11 -5.14
CA CYS A 6 23.26 -14.30 -4.71
C CYS A 6 23.27 -14.53 -3.20
N LYS A 7 22.60 -13.66 -2.43
CA LYS A 7 22.49 -13.71 -0.97
C LYS A 7 23.80 -13.57 -0.19
N ASN A 8 24.93 -13.34 -0.87
CA ASN A 8 26.24 -13.13 -0.22
C ASN A 8 26.26 -11.80 0.54
N GLU A 9 27.05 -11.72 1.58
CA GLU A 9 27.18 -10.56 2.46
C GLU A 9 28.36 -9.64 2.12
N GLU A 10 29.23 -10.06 1.20
CA GLU A 10 30.38 -9.27 0.74
C GLU A 10 29.94 -8.14 -0.18
N ILE A 11 29.52 -7.05 0.41
CA ILE A 11 28.95 -5.87 -0.27
C ILE A 11 29.78 -4.65 0.05
N VAL A 12 30.08 -3.86 -0.99
CA VAL A 12 30.79 -2.57 -0.86
C VAL A 12 29.96 -1.46 -1.46
N LYS A 13 30.15 -0.24 -0.96
CA LYS A 13 29.57 0.97 -1.56
C LYS A 13 30.21 1.21 -2.94
N ALA A 14 29.39 1.45 -3.96
CA ALA A 14 29.82 1.61 -5.35
C ALA A 14 29.36 2.94 -5.96
N GLY A 15 29.36 4.01 -5.16
CA GLY A 15 28.89 5.33 -5.55
C GLY A 15 27.44 5.61 -5.21
N LYS A 16 26.90 6.67 -5.77
CA LYS A 16 25.55 7.14 -5.54
C LYS A 16 24.79 7.27 -6.85
N ARG A 17 23.50 7.03 -6.83
CA ARG A 17 22.60 7.31 -7.95
C ARG A 17 21.76 8.53 -7.61
N TYR A 18 21.77 9.50 -8.49
CA TYR A 18 21.03 10.74 -8.35
C TYR A 18 19.77 10.70 -9.22
N ASN A 19 18.63 10.96 -8.63
CA ASN A 19 17.40 11.30 -9.32
C ASN A 19 17.04 12.76 -9.01
N LYS A 20 15.99 13.30 -9.63
CA LYS A 20 15.59 14.70 -9.44
C LYS A 20 15.43 15.12 -7.97
N TYR A 21 14.90 14.23 -7.14
CA TYR A 21 14.57 14.53 -5.74
C TYR A 21 15.20 13.57 -4.72
N VAL A 22 15.91 12.53 -5.17
CA VAL A 22 16.41 11.48 -4.27
C VAL A 22 17.82 11.07 -4.66
N GLU A 23 18.69 11.03 -3.67
CA GLU A 23 20.00 10.39 -3.75
C GLU A 23 19.91 8.98 -3.16
N LYS A 24 20.39 7.97 -3.89
CA LYS A 24 20.38 6.58 -3.44
C LYS A 24 21.78 5.98 -3.45
N GLN A 25 22.14 5.32 -2.35
CA GLN A 25 23.42 4.61 -2.26
C GLN A 25 23.39 3.39 -3.19
N LEU A 26 24.37 3.29 -4.07
CA LEU A 26 24.60 2.13 -4.93
C LEU A 26 25.58 1.18 -4.25
N TYR A 27 25.29 -0.12 -4.29
CA TYR A 27 26.12 -1.18 -3.73
C TYR A 27 26.60 -2.12 -4.83
N LEU A 28 27.76 -2.70 -4.63
CA LEU A 28 28.35 -3.74 -5.47
C LEU A 28 28.56 -5.00 -4.65
N CYS A 29 28.05 -6.12 -5.11
CA CYS A 29 28.38 -7.42 -4.55
C CYS A 29 29.72 -7.92 -5.14
N LYS A 30 30.69 -8.26 -4.29
CA LYS A 30 32.00 -8.76 -4.74
C LYS A 30 31.90 -10.15 -5.38
N SER A 31 31.01 -11.01 -4.87
CA SER A 31 30.82 -12.37 -5.38
C SER A 31 30.22 -12.42 -6.78
N CYS A 32 29.04 -11.82 -6.98
CA CYS A 32 28.35 -11.88 -8.27
C CYS A 32 28.58 -10.67 -9.17
N ARG A 33 29.36 -9.67 -8.72
CA ARG A 33 29.72 -8.42 -9.41
C ARG A 33 28.53 -7.57 -9.88
N ARG A 34 27.32 -7.81 -9.34
CA ARG A 34 26.13 -7.02 -9.67
C ARG A 34 26.01 -5.81 -8.77
N ARG A 35 25.60 -4.70 -9.38
CA ARG A 35 25.25 -3.46 -8.66
C ARG A 35 23.77 -3.47 -8.30
N PHE A 36 23.43 -2.93 -7.14
CA PHE A 36 22.05 -2.80 -6.68
C PHE A 36 21.88 -1.64 -5.70
N ILE A 37 20.63 -1.25 -5.50
CA ILE A 37 20.19 -0.30 -4.48
C ILE A 37 19.47 -1.11 -3.41
N GLU A 38 19.49 -0.66 -2.17
CA GLU A 38 18.72 -1.28 -1.09
C GLU A 38 17.25 -1.44 -1.48
N ARG A 39 16.70 -2.60 -1.21
CA ARG A 39 15.31 -2.91 -1.54
C ARG A 39 14.43 -2.65 -0.33
N ASP A 40 13.93 -1.44 -0.24
CA ASP A 40 13.01 -0.96 0.81
C ASP A 40 11.57 -0.76 0.31
N GLY A 41 11.27 -1.20 -0.92
CA GLY A 41 9.98 -0.97 -1.60
C GLY A 41 9.91 0.37 -2.34
N PHE A 42 10.87 1.27 -2.12
CA PHE A 42 10.95 2.60 -2.76
C PHE A 42 12.15 2.74 -3.71
N GLU A 43 12.84 1.65 -4.01
CA GLU A 43 14.10 1.67 -4.80
C GLU A 43 13.95 2.28 -6.19
N LYS A 44 12.79 2.14 -6.82
CA LYS A 44 12.50 2.68 -8.16
C LYS A 44 11.78 4.04 -8.13
N MET A 45 11.57 4.62 -6.95
CA MET A 45 10.87 5.89 -6.82
C MET A 45 11.80 7.08 -7.01
N SER A 46 11.28 8.14 -7.63
CA SER A 46 12.00 9.40 -7.86
C SER A 46 11.75 10.47 -6.79
N TYR A 47 10.82 10.22 -5.89
CA TYR A 47 10.49 11.07 -4.76
C TYR A 47 10.94 10.43 -3.45
N PRO A 48 11.23 11.22 -2.39
CA PRO A 48 11.53 10.71 -1.06
C PRO A 48 10.40 9.81 -0.54
N LYS A 49 10.76 8.78 0.21
CA LYS A 49 9.77 7.84 0.77
C LYS A 49 8.79 8.55 1.73
N GLU A 50 9.26 9.56 2.44
CA GLU A 50 8.46 10.37 3.36
C GLU A 50 7.31 11.07 2.62
N ILE A 51 7.59 11.63 1.44
CA ILE A 51 6.57 12.27 0.58
C ILE A 51 5.57 11.26 0.05
N ILE A 52 6.04 10.09 -0.36
CA ILE A 52 5.16 9.01 -0.83
C ILE A 52 4.24 8.54 0.30
N LEU A 53 4.78 8.27 1.48
CA LEU A 53 4.01 7.83 2.64
C LEU A 53 2.98 8.88 3.08
N LYS A 54 3.39 10.16 3.15
CA LYS A 54 2.47 11.27 3.46
C LYS A 54 1.35 11.37 2.44
N THR A 55 1.66 11.25 1.14
CA THR A 55 0.67 11.26 0.06
C THR A 55 -0.33 10.10 0.19
N LEU A 56 0.15 8.89 0.50
CA LEU A 56 -0.71 7.73 0.71
C LEU A 56 -1.61 7.89 1.94
N HIS A 57 -1.08 8.45 3.01
CA HIS A 57 -1.84 8.73 4.23
C HIS A 57 -2.98 9.74 3.95
N LEU A 58 -2.66 10.87 3.30
CA LEU A 58 -3.68 11.86 2.93
C LEU A 58 -4.77 11.28 2.01
N TYR A 59 -4.39 10.36 1.13
CA TYR A 59 -5.37 9.65 0.29
C TYR A 59 -6.26 8.71 1.11
N ALA A 60 -5.69 7.99 2.07
CA ALA A 60 -6.44 7.11 2.98
C ALA A 60 -7.43 7.90 3.87
N GLU A 61 -7.07 9.14 4.24
CA GLU A 61 -7.95 10.08 4.94
C GLU A 61 -9.08 10.68 4.05
N GLY A 62 -9.17 10.26 2.78
CA GLY A 62 -10.24 10.63 1.86
C GLY A 62 -10.05 11.96 1.13
N LEU A 63 -8.85 12.53 1.14
CA LEU A 63 -8.58 13.75 0.39
C LEU A 63 -8.60 13.49 -1.12
N SER A 64 -9.14 14.45 -1.89
CA SER A 64 -9.08 14.39 -3.35
C SER A 64 -7.65 14.58 -3.86
N LEU A 65 -7.35 14.06 -5.05
CA LEU A 65 -6.01 14.13 -5.65
C LEU A 65 -5.50 15.58 -5.74
N SER A 66 -6.37 16.51 -6.12
CA SER A 66 -6.04 17.95 -6.22
C SER A 66 -5.66 18.52 -4.85
N LYS A 67 -6.42 18.21 -3.79
CA LYS A 67 -6.10 18.66 -2.42
C LYS A 67 -4.77 18.08 -1.93
N ILE A 68 -4.50 16.81 -2.22
CA ILE A 68 -3.22 16.16 -1.88
C ILE A 68 -2.06 16.85 -2.61
N ARG A 69 -2.20 17.08 -3.92
CA ARG A 69 -1.19 17.79 -4.71
C ARG A 69 -0.88 19.17 -4.15
N ASP A 70 -1.94 19.94 -3.86
CA ASP A 70 -1.81 21.30 -3.37
C ASP A 70 -1.19 21.33 -1.97
N PHE A 71 -1.57 20.40 -1.09
CA PHE A 71 -0.97 20.22 0.24
C PHE A 71 0.52 19.91 0.14
N ILE A 72 0.90 18.90 -0.64
CA ILE A 72 2.31 18.50 -0.79
C ILE A 72 3.14 19.62 -1.42
N TRP A 73 2.58 20.36 -2.38
CA TRP A 73 3.25 21.52 -2.95
C TRP A 73 3.49 22.62 -1.91
N GLN A 74 2.47 23.01 -1.15
CA GLN A 74 2.54 24.10 -0.20
C GLN A 74 3.44 23.80 1.00
N HIS A 75 3.42 22.58 1.50
CA HIS A 75 4.11 22.22 2.75
C HIS A 75 5.46 21.53 2.54
N GLU A 76 5.62 20.82 1.43
CA GLU A 76 6.82 20.02 1.17
C GLU A 76 7.63 20.49 -0.04
N GLY A 77 7.08 21.41 -0.85
CA GLY A 77 7.76 21.95 -2.03
C GLY A 77 7.86 20.97 -3.22
N TYR A 78 7.14 19.84 -3.18
CA TYR A 78 7.14 18.85 -4.27
C TYR A 78 5.89 18.98 -5.12
N TYR A 79 6.06 19.22 -6.43
CA TYR A 79 4.94 19.19 -7.36
C TYR A 79 4.65 17.76 -7.80
N LEU A 80 3.45 17.26 -7.47
CA LEU A 80 2.95 15.95 -7.86
C LEU A 80 1.89 16.09 -8.96
N TYR A 81 1.91 15.16 -9.92
CA TYR A 81 0.80 15.00 -10.86
C TYR A 81 -0.19 13.98 -10.31
N ASP A 82 -1.48 14.17 -10.59
CA ASP A 82 -2.55 13.25 -10.15
C ASP A 82 -2.29 11.81 -10.58
N SER A 83 -1.73 11.61 -11.78
CA SER A 83 -1.32 10.29 -12.29
C SER A 83 -0.23 9.62 -11.44
N VAL A 84 0.69 10.39 -10.87
CA VAL A 84 1.75 9.90 -9.98
C VAL A 84 1.16 9.45 -8.64
N ILE A 85 0.24 10.25 -8.08
CA ILE A 85 -0.47 9.91 -6.84
C ILE A 85 -1.24 8.60 -7.04
N LEU A 86 -2.04 8.48 -8.10
CA LEU A 86 -2.79 7.26 -8.42
C LEU A 86 -1.90 6.05 -8.67
N TYR A 87 -0.75 6.24 -9.32
CA TYR A 87 0.24 5.18 -9.51
C TYR A 87 0.74 4.65 -8.16
N TRP A 88 1.08 5.53 -7.21
CA TRP A 88 1.53 5.13 -5.87
C TRP A 88 0.42 4.40 -5.11
N VAL A 89 -0.79 4.96 -5.09
CA VAL A 89 -1.95 4.32 -4.44
C VAL A 89 -2.15 2.90 -4.97
N ARG A 90 -2.24 2.73 -6.29
CA ARG A 90 -2.43 1.41 -6.91
C ARG A 90 -1.28 0.44 -6.64
N LYS A 91 -0.05 0.93 -6.68
CA LYS A 91 1.14 0.12 -6.40
C LYS A 91 1.14 -0.40 -4.97
N TYR A 92 1.00 0.51 -4.01
CA TYR A 92 1.12 0.15 -2.59
C TYR A 92 -0.12 -0.58 -2.07
N ALA A 93 -1.31 -0.30 -2.60
CA ALA A 93 -2.51 -1.10 -2.31
C ALA A 93 -2.35 -2.56 -2.75
N ARG A 94 -1.74 -2.81 -3.93
CA ARG A 94 -1.43 -4.20 -4.36
C ARG A 94 -0.44 -4.89 -3.43
N LEU A 95 0.64 -4.19 -3.04
CA LEU A 95 1.63 -4.73 -2.10
C LEU A 95 1.02 -5.04 -0.73
N LEU A 96 0.14 -4.17 -0.25
CA LEU A 96 -0.59 -4.37 1.00
C LEU A 96 -1.50 -5.59 0.91
N LYS A 97 -2.29 -5.72 -0.17
CA LYS A 97 -3.13 -6.90 -0.42
C LYS A 97 -2.33 -8.21 -0.44
N ASP A 98 -1.15 -8.21 -1.06
CA ASP A 98 -0.29 -9.40 -1.10
C ASP A 98 0.31 -9.71 0.27
N PHE A 99 0.60 -8.70 1.08
CA PHE A 99 1.03 -8.85 2.47
C PHE A 99 -0.10 -9.43 3.34
N GLU A 100 -1.31 -8.89 3.22
CA GLU A 100 -2.50 -9.33 3.99
C GLU A 100 -2.84 -10.80 3.76
N LYS A 101 -2.68 -11.33 2.54
CA LYS A 101 -2.89 -12.75 2.23
C LYS A 101 -2.03 -13.70 3.08
N ASN A 102 -0.88 -13.22 3.57
CA ASN A 102 0.03 -14.01 4.40
C ASN A 102 -0.23 -13.82 5.90
N LEU A 103 -1.09 -12.87 6.28
CA LEU A 103 -1.49 -12.68 7.65
C LEU A 103 -2.52 -13.76 8.03
N LYS A 104 -2.28 -14.40 9.18
CA LYS A 104 -3.25 -15.29 9.83
C LYS A 104 -3.78 -14.55 11.04
N PRO A 105 -4.92 -13.87 10.93
CA PRO A 105 -5.49 -13.16 12.07
C PRO A 105 -5.88 -14.16 13.17
N GLU A 106 -5.52 -13.85 14.40
CA GLU A 106 -6.05 -14.59 15.57
C GLU A 106 -7.42 -14.01 15.92
N ILE A 107 -8.47 -14.77 15.66
CA ILE A 107 -9.83 -14.39 16.06
C ILE A 107 -9.94 -14.57 17.57
N LYS A 108 -10.17 -13.47 18.31
CA LYS A 108 -10.18 -13.46 19.79
C LYS A 108 -11.54 -13.12 20.40
N GLY A 109 -12.50 -12.78 19.58
CA GLY A 109 -13.80 -12.30 20.02
C GLY A 109 -14.97 -12.88 19.26
N ARG A 110 -16.14 -12.29 19.49
CA ARG A 110 -17.32 -12.54 18.66
C ARG A 110 -17.10 -11.85 17.30
N ILE A 111 -17.52 -12.50 16.24
CA ILE A 111 -17.53 -11.89 14.93
C ILE A 111 -18.76 -10.99 14.84
N HIS A 112 -18.54 -9.73 14.55
CA HIS A 112 -19.59 -8.77 14.25
C HIS A 112 -19.71 -8.66 12.73
N MET A 113 -20.92 -8.76 12.23
CA MET A 113 -21.22 -8.56 10.81
C MET A 113 -22.09 -7.31 10.67
N ASP A 114 -21.75 -6.47 9.72
CA ASP A 114 -22.47 -5.24 9.41
C ASP A 114 -22.54 -5.05 7.90
N GLU A 115 -23.59 -4.39 7.43
CA GLU A 115 -23.75 -4.05 6.03
C GLU A 115 -23.78 -2.53 5.82
N VAL A 116 -23.06 -2.09 4.79
CA VAL A 116 -23.10 -0.71 4.30
C VAL A 116 -23.82 -0.68 2.94
N VAL A 117 -24.86 0.13 2.85
CA VAL A 117 -25.62 0.29 1.60
C VAL A 117 -24.95 1.34 0.71
N LEU A 118 -24.42 0.90 -0.39
CA LEU A 118 -23.87 1.74 -1.45
C LEU A 118 -24.91 1.94 -2.56
N LYS A 119 -24.86 3.07 -3.25
CA LYS A 119 -25.73 3.35 -4.41
C LYS A 119 -24.85 3.58 -5.63
N GLU A 120 -24.98 2.72 -6.64
CA GLU A 120 -24.36 2.91 -7.93
C GLU A 120 -25.43 2.90 -9.03
N LYS A 121 -25.49 3.98 -9.84
CA LYS A 121 -26.40 4.10 -10.99
C LYS A 121 -27.88 3.71 -10.67
N ARG A 122 -28.38 4.18 -9.50
CA ARG A 122 -29.73 3.89 -8.95
C ARG A 122 -29.94 2.43 -8.47
N LYS A 123 -28.92 1.58 -8.48
CA LYS A 123 -28.95 0.25 -7.84
C LYS A 123 -28.37 0.33 -6.43
N LYS A 124 -28.90 -0.49 -5.54
CA LYS A 124 -28.31 -0.72 -4.22
C LYS A 124 -27.29 -1.83 -4.33
N ILE A 125 -26.14 -1.61 -3.72
CA ILE A 125 -25.09 -2.61 -3.54
C ILE A 125 -24.83 -2.66 -2.04
N TYR A 126 -24.72 -3.84 -1.49
CA TYR A 126 -24.44 -4.07 -0.09
C TYR A 126 -22.99 -4.48 0.06
N ASP A 127 -22.26 -3.79 0.92
CA ASP A 127 -20.92 -4.17 1.36
C ASP A 127 -21.05 -4.80 2.75
N ILE A 128 -20.97 -6.13 2.80
CA ILE A 128 -21.09 -6.91 4.03
C ILE A 128 -19.70 -7.10 4.61
N ASN A 129 -19.49 -6.64 5.83
CA ASN A 129 -18.21 -6.71 6.52
C ASN A 129 -18.29 -7.62 7.73
N ALA A 130 -17.28 -8.47 7.94
CA ALA A 130 -17.11 -9.28 9.13
C ALA A 130 -15.88 -8.82 9.91
N VAL A 131 -16.05 -8.45 11.17
CA VAL A 131 -15.01 -7.87 12.02
C VAL A 131 -14.89 -8.65 13.33
N ASP A 132 -13.67 -8.95 13.76
CA ASP A 132 -13.42 -9.49 15.10
C ASP A 132 -13.70 -8.43 16.17
N GLY A 133 -14.68 -8.67 17.04
CA GLY A 133 -15.15 -7.70 18.02
C GLY A 133 -14.15 -7.33 19.11
N LYS A 134 -13.06 -8.09 19.28
CA LYS A 134 -12.03 -7.81 20.27
C LYS A 134 -10.86 -7.01 19.68
N THR A 135 -10.43 -7.35 18.48
CA THR A 135 -9.26 -6.73 17.85
C THR A 135 -9.63 -5.63 16.86
N GLY A 136 -10.89 -5.58 16.41
CA GLY A 136 -11.33 -4.69 15.34
C GLY A 136 -10.81 -5.09 13.95
N TYR A 137 -10.17 -6.26 13.83
CA TYR A 137 -9.62 -6.72 12.55
C TYR A 137 -10.75 -7.09 11.59
N ASN A 138 -10.72 -6.55 10.37
CA ASN A 138 -11.65 -6.92 9.32
C ASN A 138 -11.24 -8.28 8.74
N LEU A 139 -12.06 -9.30 8.97
CA LEU A 139 -11.81 -10.69 8.58
C LEU A 139 -12.10 -10.90 7.10
N SER A 140 -13.20 -10.33 6.63
CA SER A 140 -13.63 -10.44 5.23
C SER A 140 -14.65 -9.36 4.88
N HIS A 141 -14.79 -9.10 3.60
CA HIS A 141 -15.87 -8.26 3.06
C HIS A 141 -16.39 -8.84 1.75
N LEU A 142 -17.65 -8.65 1.49
CA LEU A 142 -18.33 -9.11 0.27
C LEU A 142 -19.24 -8.01 -0.27
N LEU A 143 -19.07 -7.69 -1.56
CA LEU A 143 -19.98 -6.81 -2.29
C LEU A 143 -21.03 -7.64 -3.00
N THR A 144 -22.31 -7.37 -2.71
CA THR A 144 -23.45 -8.10 -3.31
C THR A 144 -24.59 -7.15 -3.66
N ASP A 145 -25.45 -7.53 -4.57
CA ASP A 145 -26.66 -6.78 -4.94
C ASP A 145 -27.90 -7.20 -4.13
N SER A 146 -27.79 -8.22 -3.29
CA SER A 146 -28.89 -8.70 -2.43
C SER A 146 -28.40 -9.12 -1.04
N LEU A 147 -29.28 -9.02 -0.06
CA LEU A 147 -29.07 -9.54 1.31
C LEU A 147 -29.76 -10.89 1.41
N SER A 148 -29.09 -11.96 1.10
CA SER A 148 -29.58 -13.32 1.25
C SER A 148 -28.65 -14.17 2.13
N LEU A 149 -29.21 -15.16 2.81
CA LEU A 149 -28.47 -16.05 3.71
C LEU A 149 -27.18 -16.65 3.10
N PRO A 150 -27.16 -17.11 1.83
CA PRO A 150 -25.94 -17.64 1.22
C PRO A 150 -24.76 -16.65 1.23
N TYR A 151 -25.00 -15.35 1.01
CA TYR A 151 -23.93 -14.34 0.99
C TYR A 151 -23.32 -14.11 2.38
N PHE A 152 -24.09 -14.20 3.45
CA PHE A 152 -23.55 -14.14 4.81
C PHE A 152 -22.68 -15.35 5.16
N GLN A 153 -22.92 -16.51 4.54
CA GLN A 153 -22.08 -17.69 4.71
C GLN A 153 -20.77 -17.62 3.94
N GLU A 154 -20.72 -16.89 2.82
CA GLU A 154 -19.49 -16.68 2.06
C GLU A 154 -18.51 -15.70 2.73
N VAL A 155 -18.99 -14.90 3.67
CA VAL A 155 -18.18 -13.90 4.39
C VAL A 155 -17.43 -14.53 5.57
N LEU A 156 -17.87 -15.67 6.09
CA LEU A 156 -17.27 -16.41 7.22
C LEU A 156 -16.34 -17.51 6.71
#